data_32ab61a22466697545a1bc6a65271ca6
#
_entry.id   32ab61a22466697545a1bc6a65271ca6
#
_cell.length_a   1.000
_cell.length_b   1.000
_cell.length_c   1.000
_cell.angle_alpha   90.00
_cell.angle_beta   90.00
_cell.angle_gamma   90.00
#
_symmetry.space_group_name_H-M   'P 1'
#
loop_
_entity.id
_entity.type
_entity.pdbx_description
1 polymer ?
#
loop_
_entity_poly.entity_id
_entity_poly.type
_entity_poly.pdbx_seq_one_letter_code
_entity_poly.pdbx_strand_id
1 'polypeptide(L)'
;SILEKLDSKEVLTSKSRLDLQNDLNDVNSRISKINDSESEFNKILINNIRNTLDNYRDDATIYLGGPSMIATDMMEYIESDLTIFGVAVAIIFAVMLYLFFGSIWLVILPLMNAFLATFITAGFLGFMDWKISVVSSNFIALLLILTISLTVHLLVKINELKEKHDFRTAILKGYEQMFAPCFFAALTTAVAFLSLTF
;
A
#
# COMPACT_ATOMS: atom_id res chain seq x y z
N SER A 1 49.70 -17.31 14.75
CA SER A 1 49.93 -15.85 14.65
C SER A 1 48.71 -15.08 15.19
N ILE A 2 48.94 -13.85 15.70
CA ILE A 2 47.87 -13.00 16.26
C ILE A 2 46.82 -12.65 15.22
N LEU A 3 47.21 -12.48 13.95
CA LEU A 3 46.29 -12.22 12.82
C LEU A 3 45.36 -13.41 12.56
N GLU A 4 45.84 -14.62 12.66
CA GLU A 4 45.05 -15.85 12.46
C GLU A 4 44.01 -16.06 13.59
N LYS A 5 44.32 -15.62 14.82
CA LYS A 5 43.38 -15.62 15.96
C LYS A 5 42.35 -14.52 15.87
N LEU A 6 42.67 -13.37 15.28
CA LEU A 6 41.72 -12.27 15.02
C LEU A 6 40.74 -12.65 13.92
N ASP A 7 41.23 -13.23 12.83
CA ASP A 7 40.41 -13.68 11.69
C ASP A 7 39.46 -14.81 12.12
N SER A 8 39.93 -15.78 12.93
CA SER A 8 39.04 -16.82 13.48
C SER A 8 37.98 -16.29 14.45
N LYS A 9 38.30 -15.26 15.24
CA LYS A 9 37.30 -14.60 16.14
C LYS A 9 36.26 -13.80 15.38
N GLU A 10 36.66 -13.13 14.31
CA GLU A 10 35.77 -12.36 13.46
C GLU A 10 34.81 -13.27 12.68
N VAL A 11 35.29 -14.39 12.16
CA VAL A 11 34.49 -15.43 11.51
C VAL A 11 33.52 -16.11 12.48
N LEU A 12 33.94 -16.41 13.72
CA LEU A 12 33.05 -16.96 14.74
C LEU A 12 31.98 -15.97 15.19
N THR A 13 32.31 -14.67 15.28
CA THR A 13 31.36 -13.62 15.63
C THR A 13 30.36 -13.38 14.50
N SER A 14 30.78 -13.40 13.24
CA SER A 14 29.89 -13.27 12.09
C SER A 14 28.97 -14.48 11.93
N LYS A 15 29.47 -15.69 12.15
CA LYS A 15 28.66 -16.91 12.13
C LYS A 15 27.62 -16.91 13.25
N SER A 16 27.99 -16.53 14.46
CA SER A 16 27.09 -16.42 15.60
C SER A 16 25.99 -15.35 15.38
N ARG A 17 26.32 -14.25 14.71
CA ARG A 17 25.32 -13.23 14.29
C ARG A 17 24.36 -13.77 13.24
N LEU A 18 24.84 -14.55 12.30
CA LEU A 18 24.02 -15.14 11.24
C LEU A 18 23.06 -16.20 11.82
N ASP A 19 23.54 -17.02 12.74
CA ASP A 19 22.71 -18.02 13.44
C ASP A 19 21.64 -17.33 14.29
N LEU A 20 21.99 -16.27 15.02
CA LEU A 20 21.03 -15.48 15.80
C LEU A 20 19.99 -14.79 14.91
N GLN A 21 20.39 -14.31 13.74
CA GLN A 21 19.49 -13.68 12.78
C GLN A 21 18.54 -14.69 12.15
N ASN A 22 18.99 -15.91 11.89
CA ASN A 22 18.16 -17.01 11.43
C ASN A 22 17.15 -17.43 12.51
N ASP A 23 17.58 -17.53 13.77
CA ASP A 23 16.68 -17.83 14.89
C ASP A 23 15.63 -16.74 15.09
N LEU A 24 16.01 -15.46 14.99
CA LEU A 24 15.07 -14.34 15.04
C LEU A 24 14.04 -14.39 13.89
N ASN A 25 14.48 -14.73 12.69
CA ASN A 25 13.59 -14.86 11.54
C ASN A 25 12.61 -16.04 11.73
N ASP A 26 13.09 -17.17 12.27
CA ASP A 26 12.23 -18.33 12.58
C ASP A 26 11.19 -17.97 13.65
N VAL A 27 11.62 -17.34 14.74
CA VAL A 27 10.72 -16.87 15.81
C VAL A 27 9.69 -15.87 15.25
N ASN A 28 10.11 -14.90 14.46
CA ASN A 28 9.20 -13.93 13.84
C ASN A 28 8.21 -14.61 12.88
N SER A 29 8.65 -15.58 12.10
CA SER A 29 7.78 -16.37 11.22
C SER A 29 6.73 -17.17 12.03
N ARG A 30 7.15 -17.77 13.16
CA ARG A 30 6.23 -18.50 14.06
C ARG A 30 5.23 -17.56 14.74
N ILE A 31 5.68 -16.41 15.22
CA ILE A 31 4.80 -15.37 15.79
C ILE A 31 3.79 -14.90 14.73
N SER A 32 4.23 -14.69 13.49
CA SER A 32 3.32 -14.32 12.39
C SER A 32 2.23 -15.36 12.19
N LYS A 33 2.60 -16.64 12.07
CA LYS A 33 1.62 -17.73 11.89
C LYS A 33 0.64 -17.86 13.06
N ILE A 34 1.12 -17.65 14.29
CA ILE A 34 0.26 -17.66 15.47
C ILE A 34 -0.74 -16.49 15.42
N ASN A 35 -0.26 -15.29 15.12
CA ASN A 35 -1.11 -14.11 15.03
C ASN A 35 -2.15 -14.24 13.91
N ASP A 36 -1.77 -14.80 12.76
CA ASP A 36 -2.68 -15.03 11.64
C ASP A 36 -3.77 -16.05 12.02
N SER A 37 -3.37 -17.15 12.68
CA SER A 37 -4.31 -18.15 13.19
C SER A 37 -5.23 -17.60 14.30
N GLU A 38 -4.70 -16.76 15.18
CA GLU A 38 -5.48 -16.09 16.23
C GLU A 38 -6.48 -15.10 15.63
N SER A 39 -6.07 -14.35 14.62
CA SER A 39 -6.96 -13.42 13.91
C SER A 39 -8.11 -14.14 13.22
N GLU A 40 -7.83 -15.25 12.53
CA GLU A 40 -8.85 -16.07 11.87
C GLU A 40 -9.78 -16.73 12.90
N PHE A 41 -9.25 -17.27 13.99
CA PHE A 41 -10.03 -17.82 15.08
C PHE A 41 -10.95 -16.77 15.71
N ASN A 42 -10.44 -15.58 16.00
CA ASN A 42 -11.22 -14.47 16.56
C ASN A 42 -12.34 -14.04 15.61
N LYS A 43 -12.09 -13.99 14.30
CA LYS A 43 -13.11 -13.67 13.29
C LYS A 43 -14.24 -14.71 13.30
N ILE A 44 -13.91 -15.99 13.31
CA ILE A 44 -14.91 -17.08 13.37
C ILE A 44 -15.68 -17.03 14.71
N LEU A 45 -14.99 -16.84 15.81
CA LEU A 45 -15.59 -16.77 17.13
C LEU A 45 -16.58 -15.60 17.25
N ILE A 46 -16.19 -14.42 16.82
CA ILE A 46 -17.03 -13.22 16.88
C ILE A 46 -18.25 -13.36 15.99
N ASN A 47 -18.10 -13.92 14.78
CA ASN A 47 -19.24 -14.19 13.91
C ASN A 47 -20.21 -15.22 14.51
N ASN A 48 -19.71 -16.26 15.16
CA ASN A 48 -20.56 -17.24 15.85
C ASN A 48 -21.31 -16.62 17.02
N ILE A 49 -20.65 -15.75 17.79
CA ILE A 49 -21.28 -15.01 18.89
C ILE A 49 -22.37 -14.08 18.33
N ARG A 50 -22.11 -13.34 17.26
CA ARG A 50 -23.10 -12.47 16.61
C ARG A 50 -24.33 -13.26 16.14
N ASN A 51 -24.11 -14.36 15.43
CA ASN A 51 -25.20 -15.22 14.96
C ASN A 51 -26.04 -15.78 16.13
N THR A 52 -25.41 -16.05 17.27
CA THR A 52 -26.13 -16.50 18.48
C THR A 52 -26.93 -15.34 19.08
N LEU A 53 -26.34 -14.16 19.17
CA LEU A 53 -27.01 -12.96 19.72
C LEU A 53 -28.17 -12.48 18.84
N ASP A 54 -28.08 -12.69 17.52
CA ASP A 54 -29.15 -12.31 16.58
C ASP A 54 -30.45 -13.04 16.88
N ASN A 55 -30.40 -14.25 17.44
CA ASN A 55 -31.61 -14.98 17.85
C ASN A 55 -32.32 -14.37 19.06
N TYR A 56 -31.67 -13.45 19.77
CA TYR A 56 -32.23 -12.79 20.99
C TYR A 56 -32.49 -11.30 20.76
N ARG A 57 -32.33 -10.78 19.55
CA ARG A 57 -32.54 -9.35 19.24
C ARG A 57 -34.01 -8.91 19.34
N ASP A 58 -34.93 -9.85 19.20
CA ASP A 58 -36.37 -9.58 19.34
C ASP A 58 -36.75 -9.34 20.81
N ASP A 59 -36.00 -9.95 21.74
CA ASP A 59 -36.26 -9.88 23.18
C ASP A 59 -35.49 -8.75 23.88
N ALA A 60 -34.29 -8.39 23.35
CA ALA A 60 -33.42 -7.39 23.97
C ALA A 60 -32.48 -6.73 22.99
N THR A 61 -32.12 -5.46 23.23
CA THR A 61 -31.05 -4.78 22.52
C THR A 61 -29.71 -5.19 23.10
N ILE A 62 -29.00 -6.08 22.40
CA ILE A 62 -27.72 -6.63 22.83
C ILE A 62 -26.59 -6.01 22.04
N TYR A 63 -25.55 -5.55 22.73
CA TYR A 63 -24.31 -5.03 22.13
C TYR A 63 -23.15 -5.95 22.48
N LEU A 64 -22.40 -6.38 21.47
CA LEU A 64 -21.13 -7.07 21.65
C LEU A 64 -20.02 -6.02 21.71
N GLY A 65 -19.09 -6.15 22.64
CA GLY A 65 -17.94 -5.25 22.81
C GLY A 65 -16.73 -6.00 23.33
N GLY A 66 -15.55 -5.47 23.05
CA GLY A 66 -14.28 -5.99 23.54
C GLY A 66 -13.13 -5.74 22.56
N PRO A 67 -11.87 -5.79 23.04
CA PRO A 67 -10.71 -5.51 22.20
C PRO A 67 -10.61 -6.42 20.96
N SER A 68 -10.86 -7.71 21.13
CA SER A 68 -10.80 -8.68 20.03
C SER A 68 -11.88 -8.42 18.97
N MET A 69 -13.10 -8.05 19.41
CA MET A 69 -14.20 -7.67 18.51
C MET A 69 -13.83 -6.40 17.72
N ILE A 70 -13.34 -5.36 18.41
CA ILE A 70 -12.94 -4.11 17.77
C ILE A 70 -11.83 -4.35 16.74
N ALA A 71 -10.82 -5.15 17.07
CA ALA A 71 -9.73 -5.48 16.17
C ALA A 71 -10.23 -6.24 14.91
N THR A 72 -11.15 -7.20 15.10
CA THR A 72 -11.75 -7.95 13.98
C THR A 72 -12.58 -7.04 13.08
N ASP A 73 -13.44 -6.21 13.66
CA ASP A 73 -14.26 -5.26 12.92
C ASP A 73 -13.41 -4.24 12.15
N MET A 74 -12.36 -3.72 12.78
CA MET A 74 -11.44 -2.79 12.08
C MET A 74 -10.78 -3.46 10.88
N MET A 75 -10.35 -4.73 10.97
CA MET A 75 -9.78 -5.45 9.83
C MET A 75 -10.81 -5.64 8.71
N GLU A 76 -12.03 -6.02 9.04
CA GLU A 76 -13.09 -6.22 8.06
C GLU A 76 -13.50 -4.90 7.39
N TYR A 77 -13.60 -3.81 8.14
CA TYR A 77 -13.86 -2.48 7.59
C TYR A 77 -12.74 -2.01 6.67
N ILE A 78 -11.47 -2.23 7.02
CA ILE A 78 -10.33 -1.84 6.17
C ILE A 78 -10.35 -2.60 4.85
N GLU A 79 -10.59 -3.91 4.87
CA GLU A 79 -10.68 -4.73 3.67
C GLU A 79 -11.83 -4.25 2.75
N SER A 80 -13.00 -3.97 3.36
CA SER A 80 -14.16 -3.42 2.67
C SER A 80 -13.89 -2.02 2.11
N ASP A 81 -13.31 -1.14 2.92
CA ASP A 81 -13.01 0.23 2.55
C ASP A 81 -12.01 0.30 1.38
N LEU A 82 -10.93 -0.49 1.42
CA LEU A 82 -9.96 -0.55 0.35
C LEU A 82 -10.61 -0.93 -0.98
N THR A 83 -11.54 -1.86 -0.96
CA THR A 83 -12.24 -2.31 -2.16
C THR A 83 -13.24 -1.26 -2.64
N ILE A 84 -14.11 -0.77 -1.76
CA ILE A 84 -15.17 0.18 -2.11
C ILE A 84 -14.57 1.53 -2.53
N PHE A 85 -13.67 2.10 -1.70
CA PHE A 85 -13.02 3.37 -2.02
C PHE A 85 -12.10 3.26 -3.23
N GLY A 86 -11.33 2.17 -3.36
CA GLY A 86 -10.47 1.95 -4.52
C GLY A 86 -11.25 1.94 -5.82
N VAL A 87 -12.36 1.21 -5.87
CA VAL A 87 -13.23 1.14 -7.05
C VAL A 87 -13.95 2.48 -7.28
N ALA A 88 -14.51 3.09 -6.24
CA ALA A 88 -15.20 4.38 -6.35
C ALA A 88 -14.27 5.49 -6.86
N VAL A 89 -13.09 5.60 -6.30
CA VAL A 89 -12.06 6.56 -6.74
C VAL A 89 -11.66 6.30 -8.18
N ALA A 90 -11.42 5.04 -8.57
CA ALA A 90 -11.07 4.69 -9.95
C ALA A 90 -12.18 5.09 -10.94
N ILE A 91 -13.45 4.85 -10.60
CA ILE A 91 -14.58 5.23 -11.44
C ILE A 91 -14.68 6.76 -11.56
N ILE A 92 -14.60 7.49 -10.44
CA ILE A 92 -14.68 8.96 -10.44
C ILE A 92 -13.57 9.55 -11.31
N PHE A 93 -12.31 9.06 -11.14
CA PHE A 93 -11.20 9.49 -11.97
C PHE A 93 -11.38 9.12 -13.44
N ALA A 94 -11.87 7.92 -13.73
CA ALA A 94 -12.14 7.51 -15.11
C ALA A 94 -13.15 8.42 -15.80
N VAL A 95 -14.26 8.75 -15.11
CA VAL A 95 -15.28 9.68 -15.63
C VAL A 95 -14.70 11.08 -15.83
N MET A 96 -13.98 11.60 -14.84
CA MET A 96 -13.36 12.92 -14.92
C MET A 96 -12.35 13.00 -16.07
N LEU A 97 -11.47 12.01 -16.19
CA LEU A 97 -10.50 11.97 -17.28
C LEU A 97 -11.16 11.83 -18.65
N TYR A 98 -12.23 11.06 -18.75
CA TYR A 98 -12.99 10.92 -19.99
C TYR A 98 -13.64 12.24 -20.42
N LEU A 99 -14.21 12.98 -19.47
CA LEU A 99 -14.79 14.30 -19.73
C LEU A 99 -13.72 15.32 -20.18
N PHE A 100 -12.52 15.24 -19.60
CA PHE A 100 -11.42 16.16 -19.94
C PHE A 100 -10.75 15.85 -21.28
N PHE A 101 -10.48 14.59 -21.54
CA PHE A 101 -9.66 14.18 -22.70
C PHE A 101 -10.48 13.68 -23.91
N GLY A 102 -11.74 13.28 -23.69
CA GLY A 102 -12.60 12.73 -24.74
C GLY A 102 -12.07 11.43 -25.37
N SER A 103 -11.07 10.79 -24.77
CA SER A 103 -10.41 9.61 -25.33
C SER A 103 -10.21 8.53 -24.26
N ILE A 104 -10.74 7.35 -24.52
CA ILE A 104 -10.64 6.21 -23.61
C ILE A 104 -9.19 5.77 -23.34
N TRP A 105 -8.30 5.90 -24.34
CA TRP A 105 -6.89 5.55 -24.19
C TRP A 105 -6.17 6.45 -23.17
N LEU A 106 -6.53 7.74 -23.13
CA LEU A 106 -5.97 8.68 -22.15
C LEU A 106 -6.54 8.50 -20.74
N VAL A 107 -7.64 7.77 -20.59
CA VAL A 107 -8.19 7.32 -19.30
C VAL A 107 -7.51 6.06 -18.81
N ILE A 108 -7.35 5.08 -19.70
CA ILE A 108 -6.76 3.78 -19.33
C ILE A 108 -5.31 3.94 -18.89
N LEU A 109 -4.52 4.81 -19.53
CA LEU A 109 -3.10 4.96 -19.27
C LEU A 109 -2.77 5.36 -17.82
N PRO A 110 -3.37 6.42 -17.21
CA PRO A 110 -3.14 6.74 -15.80
C PRO A 110 -3.59 5.64 -14.84
N LEU A 111 -4.72 5.00 -15.11
CA LEU A 111 -5.24 3.93 -14.27
C LEU A 111 -4.34 2.70 -14.29
N MET A 112 -3.87 2.29 -15.47
CA MET A 112 -2.92 1.19 -15.60
C MET A 112 -1.58 1.51 -14.91
N ASN A 113 -1.08 2.74 -15.06
CA ASN A 113 0.13 3.17 -14.39
C ASN A 113 -0.02 3.14 -12.85
N ALA A 114 -1.13 3.64 -12.34
CA ALA A 114 -1.42 3.63 -10.91
C ALA A 114 -1.55 2.19 -10.37
N PHE A 115 -2.25 1.33 -11.09
CA PHE A 115 -2.38 -0.09 -10.73
C PHE A 115 -1.00 -0.77 -10.70
N LEU A 116 -0.18 -0.56 -11.73
CA LEU A 116 1.15 -1.15 -11.82
C LEU A 116 2.07 -0.64 -10.71
N ALA A 117 2.05 0.66 -10.42
CA ALA A 117 2.83 1.26 -9.34
C ALA A 117 2.43 0.67 -7.97
N THR A 118 1.13 0.54 -7.71
CA THR A 118 0.61 -0.06 -6.48
C THR A 118 1.00 -1.52 -6.37
N PHE A 119 0.88 -2.29 -7.46
CA PHE A 119 1.23 -3.70 -7.48
C PHE A 119 2.73 -3.92 -7.23
N ILE A 120 3.60 -3.12 -7.87
CA ILE A 120 5.05 -3.18 -7.66
C ILE A 120 5.40 -2.82 -6.21
N THR A 121 4.78 -1.76 -5.66
CA THR A 121 5.05 -1.33 -4.29
C THR A 121 4.59 -2.37 -3.27
N ALA A 122 3.37 -2.91 -3.43
CA ALA A 122 2.86 -3.97 -2.57
C ALA A 122 3.70 -5.25 -2.65
N GLY A 123 4.12 -5.63 -3.87
CA GLY A 123 5.02 -6.76 -4.09
C GLY A 123 6.40 -6.56 -3.44
N PHE A 124 6.94 -5.33 -3.51
CA PHE A 124 8.20 -4.99 -2.85
C PHE A 124 8.09 -5.05 -1.31
N LEU A 125 7.00 -4.54 -0.74
CA LEU A 125 6.74 -4.64 0.70
C LEU A 125 6.61 -6.10 1.15
N GLY A 126 5.88 -6.91 0.37
CA GLY A 126 5.78 -8.35 0.61
C GLY A 126 7.12 -9.09 0.51
N PHE A 127 7.98 -8.70 -0.44
CA PHE A 127 9.33 -9.25 -0.58
C PHE A 127 10.24 -8.89 0.62
N MET A 128 10.05 -7.70 1.18
CA MET A 128 10.77 -7.23 2.37
C MET A 128 10.21 -7.80 3.69
N ASP A 129 9.18 -8.64 3.62
CA ASP A 129 8.47 -9.21 4.77
C ASP A 129 7.93 -8.12 5.74
N TRP A 130 7.64 -6.94 5.20
CA TRP A 130 7.06 -5.85 5.97
C TRP A 130 5.57 -6.05 6.17
N LYS A 131 5.18 -6.20 7.43
CA LYS A 131 3.77 -6.35 7.80
C LYS A 131 3.03 -5.03 7.61
N ILE A 132 1.96 -5.09 6.85
CA ILE A 132 1.04 -3.97 6.70
C ILE A 132 0.16 -3.94 7.95
N SER A 133 0.26 -2.86 8.73
CA SER A 133 -0.59 -2.63 9.89
C SER A 133 -1.90 -1.96 9.46
N VAL A 134 -2.89 -1.96 10.35
CA VAL A 134 -4.19 -1.28 10.17
C VAL A 134 -4.00 0.19 9.75
N VAL A 135 -3.04 0.88 10.37
CA VAL A 135 -2.74 2.29 10.07
C VAL A 135 -2.07 2.46 8.71
N SER A 136 -1.18 1.53 8.36
CA SER A 136 -0.45 1.60 7.09
C SER A 136 -1.25 1.07 5.89
N SER A 137 -2.36 0.37 6.09
CA SER A 137 -3.18 -0.14 4.97
C SER A 137 -3.70 0.96 4.04
N ASN A 138 -3.90 2.17 4.57
CA ASN A 138 -4.36 3.33 3.80
C ASN A 138 -3.32 3.87 2.78
N PHE A 139 -2.05 3.38 2.83
CA PHE A 139 -1.01 3.82 1.88
C PHE A 139 -1.36 3.49 0.42
N ILE A 140 -2.13 2.42 0.19
CA ILE A 140 -2.55 2.00 -1.16
C ILE A 140 -3.41 3.09 -1.81
N ALA A 141 -4.40 3.61 -1.07
CA ALA A 141 -5.25 4.69 -1.56
C ALA A 141 -4.45 5.97 -1.84
N LEU A 142 -3.53 6.33 -0.94
CA LEU A 142 -2.65 7.48 -1.12
C LEU A 142 -1.74 7.32 -2.33
N LEU A 143 -1.16 6.14 -2.53
CA LEU A 143 -0.30 5.84 -3.66
C LEU A 143 -1.06 5.92 -5.00
N LEU A 144 -2.28 5.39 -5.05
CA LEU A 144 -3.15 5.49 -6.22
C LEU A 144 -3.42 6.95 -6.58
N ILE A 145 -3.84 7.76 -5.60
CA ILE A 145 -4.15 9.19 -5.81
C ILE A 145 -2.92 9.95 -6.30
N LEU A 146 -1.78 9.77 -5.66
CA LEU A 146 -0.53 10.43 -6.05
C LEU A 146 -0.09 10.04 -7.46
N THR A 147 -0.11 8.75 -7.78
CA THR A 147 0.32 8.25 -9.09
C THR A 147 -0.60 8.73 -10.20
N ILE A 148 -1.92 8.71 -9.99
CA ILE A 148 -2.88 9.23 -10.95
C ILE A 148 -2.66 10.73 -11.14
N SER A 149 -2.52 11.50 -10.06
CA SER A 149 -2.31 12.95 -10.11
C SER A 149 -1.07 13.32 -10.95
N LEU A 150 0.08 12.70 -10.67
CA LEU A 150 1.32 12.96 -11.41
C LEU A 150 1.19 12.58 -12.90
N THR A 151 0.54 11.45 -13.18
CA THR A 151 0.34 10.98 -14.56
C THR A 151 -0.61 11.92 -15.32
N VAL A 152 -1.67 12.41 -14.68
CA VAL A 152 -2.62 13.35 -15.28
C VAL A 152 -1.93 14.68 -15.60
N HIS A 153 -1.13 15.22 -14.69
CA HIS A 153 -0.36 16.46 -14.97
C HIS A 153 0.54 16.31 -16.19
N LEU A 154 1.22 15.18 -16.32
CA LEU A 154 2.05 14.90 -17.50
C LEU A 154 1.21 14.80 -18.78
N LEU A 155 0.08 14.11 -18.74
CA LEU A 155 -0.81 13.94 -19.91
C LEU A 155 -1.45 15.25 -20.35
N VAL A 156 -1.90 16.09 -19.41
CA VAL A 156 -2.43 17.42 -19.73
C VAL A 156 -1.36 18.25 -20.45
N LYS A 157 -0.12 18.22 -19.96
CA LYS A 157 0.98 18.96 -20.59
C LYS A 157 1.32 18.45 -21.97
N ILE A 158 1.36 17.15 -22.15
CA ILE A 158 1.59 16.54 -23.49
C ILE A 158 0.44 16.93 -24.44
N ASN A 159 -0.81 16.89 -23.95
CA ASN A 159 -1.97 17.24 -24.79
C ASN A 159 -1.95 18.71 -25.23
N GLU A 160 -1.58 19.63 -24.34
CA GLU A 160 -1.35 21.05 -24.64
C GLU A 160 -0.28 21.24 -25.74
N LEU A 161 0.82 20.50 -25.61
CA LEU A 161 1.93 20.60 -26.57
C LEU A 161 1.64 19.98 -27.94
N LYS A 162 0.73 19.01 -28.01
CA LYS A 162 0.27 18.39 -29.27
C LYS A 162 -0.42 19.39 -30.22
N GLU A 163 -0.99 20.46 -29.70
CA GLU A 163 -1.59 21.52 -30.54
C GLU A 163 -0.53 22.30 -31.31
N LYS A 164 0.71 22.35 -30.82
CA LYS A 164 1.79 23.20 -31.36
C LYS A 164 2.95 22.42 -31.98
N HIS A 165 3.03 21.13 -31.69
CA HIS A 165 4.16 20.28 -32.04
C HIS A 165 3.70 18.91 -32.55
N ASP A 166 4.56 18.27 -33.34
CA ASP A 166 4.41 16.86 -33.69
C ASP A 166 4.33 15.96 -32.41
N PHE A 167 3.60 14.86 -32.49
CA PHE A 167 3.32 13.95 -31.38
C PHE A 167 4.58 13.54 -30.61
N ARG A 168 5.65 13.17 -31.33
CA ARG A 168 6.90 12.74 -30.69
C ARG A 168 7.59 13.90 -29.96
N THR A 169 7.58 15.06 -30.53
CA THR A 169 8.15 16.27 -29.93
C THR A 169 7.34 16.73 -28.73
N ALA A 170 6.01 16.63 -28.80
CA ALA A 170 5.12 16.95 -27.68
C ALA A 170 5.37 16.06 -26.45
N ILE A 171 5.59 14.75 -26.66
CA ILE A 171 5.94 13.82 -25.57
C ILE A 171 7.28 14.20 -24.95
N LEU A 172 8.33 14.40 -25.75
CA LEU A 172 9.67 14.70 -25.23
C LEU A 172 9.70 16.02 -24.45
N LYS A 173 9.09 17.07 -24.99
CA LYS A 173 8.99 18.37 -24.32
C LYS A 173 8.09 18.32 -23.11
N GLY A 174 6.99 17.57 -23.15
CA GLY A 174 6.10 17.36 -22.02
C GLY A 174 6.81 16.69 -20.86
N TYR A 175 7.55 15.63 -21.13
CA TYR A 175 8.36 14.95 -20.14
C TYR A 175 9.46 15.87 -19.56
N GLU A 176 10.20 16.57 -20.42
CA GLU A 176 11.25 17.49 -19.97
C GLU A 176 10.70 18.60 -19.06
N GLN A 177 9.57 19.22 -19.42
CA GLN A 177 8.97 20.29 -18.64
C GLN A 177 8.31 19.82 -17.34
N MET A 178 7.78 18.61 -17.32
CA MET A 178 7.08 18.07 -16.15
C MET A 178 7.98 17.24 -15.22
N PHE A 179 9.19 16.88 -15.64
CA PHE A 179 10.11 16.11 -14.83
C PHE A 179 10.42 16.79 -13.49
N ALA A 180 10.85 18.05 -13.52
CA ALA A 180 11.23 18.78 -12.31
C ALA A 180 10.02 18.99 -11.36
N PRO A 181 8.85 19.50 -11.80
CA PRO A 181 7.67 19.61 -10.95
C PRO A 181 7.24 18.28 -10.32
N CYS A 182 7.17 17.20 -11.11
CA CYS A 182 6.78 15.88 -10.62
C CYS A 182 7.80 15.31 -9.62
N PHE A 183 9.10 15.48 -9.89
CA PHE A 183 10.17 15.06 -8.99
C PHE A 183 10.09 15.78 -7.65
N PHE A 184 9.94 17.10 -7.65
CA PHE A 184 9.82 17.87 -6.41
C PHE A 184 8.52 17.55 -5.65
N ALA A 185 7.42 17.31 -6.34
CA ALA A 185 6.18 16.88 -5.71
C ALA A 185 6.34 15.51 -5.01
N ALA A 186 6.97 14.54 -5.67
CA ALA A 186 7.27 13.25 -5.08
C ALA A 186 8.25 13.36 -3.90
N LEU A 187 9.29 14.20 -4.04
CA LEU A 187 10.29 14.42 -2.99
C LEU A 187 9.67 15.05 -1.74
N THR A 188 8.85 16.10 -1.90
CA THR A 188 8.17 16.74 -0.77
C THR A 188 7.23 15.79 -0.04
N THR A 189 6.52 14.94 -0.79
CA THR A 189 5.68 13.89 -0.21
C THR A 189 6.53 12.87 0.57
N ALA A 190 7.64 12.42 0.00
CA ALA A 190 8.56 11.49 0.68
C ALA A 190 9.11 12.09 1.98
N VAL A 191 9.54 13.37 1.96
CA VAL A 191 10.02 14.07 3.16
C VAL A 191 8.92 14.22 4.21
N ALA A 192 7.68 14.53 3.79
CA ALA A 192 6.54 14.62 4.70
C ALA A 192 6.29 13.27 5.41
N PHE A 193 6.29 12.15 4.69
CA PHE A 193 6.14 10.84 5.31
C PHE A 193 7.32 10.44 6.20
N LEU A 194 8.54 10.75 5.79
CA LEU A 194 9.72 10.51 6.63
C LEU A 194 9.68 11.31 7.94
N SER A 195 9.15 12.53 7.93
CA SER A 195 9.02 13.35 9.14
C SER A 195 8.03 12.79 10.16
N LEU A 196 7.11 11.91 9.76
CA LEU A 196 6.19 11.20 10.68
C LEU A 196 6.87 10.01 11.38
N THR A 197 8.06 9.62 10.95
CA THR A 197 8.80 8.48 11.53
C THR A 197 9.68 8.91 12.71
N PHE A 198 9.93 10.21 12.86
CA PHE A 198 10.70 10.83 13.95
C PHE A 198 9.80 11.63 14.88
#